data_1bcfaa4a67c3a335a408230a39cb5701
#
_entry.id   1bcfaa4a67c3a335a408230a39cb5701
#
_cell.length_a   1.000
_cell.length_b   1.000
_cell.length_c   1.000
_cell.angle_alpha   90.00
_cell.angle_beta   90.00
_cell.angle_gamma   90.00
#
_symmetry.space_group_name_H-M   'P 1'
#
loop_
_entity.id
_entity.type
_entity.pdbx_description
1 polymer ?
#
loop_
_entity_poly.entity_id
_entity_poly.type
_entity_poly.pdbx_seq_one_letter_code
_entity_poly.pdbx_strand_id
1 'polypeptide(L)'
;MTNIRTPHPASLFLAFATFAIITPAAAEGGLPSRLFDPAPMKDRPDPAFSLIAAAEIAPQETPSAEIEITAGAINAAEFSGEALLEGQSPIVARIQILLDRRGVSPGVIDGYAGENVDKAIRAFEEIHDLPVDGKMDGEVWATLQGDGAAAVRSYELTPEDVSGTVPPLPEDYAKLAELDWLGYESVAEKIAEMFHMDVEFLKALNPGTDFAEAGTTVLVADTGIDAEAEVASIVADKQRSRLLVYDSSDSLVLSYPVTIGSDDTPSPSGDYEVVGVATDPTYSYKPDVNFQQGENDEAMTLPPGPNGPVGNVWIDLSKPTFGIHGTPDPAKIGKTASHGCVRMTNWDANELAKLVGNGTPVRFAD
;
A
#
# COMPACT_ATOMS: atom_id res chain seq x y z
N MET A 1 10.42 -1.10 68.93
CA MET A 1 9.73 0.18 69.22
C MET A 1 9.78 1.01 67.96
N THR A 2 8.67 1.12 67.23
CA THR A 2 8.27 2.35 66.57
C THR A 2 7.20 2.08 65.49
N ASN A 3 6.05 2.41 65.82
CA ASN A 3 4.83 2.79 65.15
C ASN A 3 4.64 2.56 63.62
N ILE A 4 3.69 1.66 63.39
CA ILE A 4 2.96 1.50 62.15
C ILE A 4 1.80 2.53 62.16
N ARG A 5 1.69 3.37 61.13
CA ARG A 5 0.51 4.19 60.82
C ARG A 5 -0.14 3.70 59.54
N THR A 6 -1.39 3.22 59.68
CA THR A 6 -2.34 2.93 58.59
C THR A 6 -2.99 4.22 58.11
N PRO A 7 -3.23 4.41 56.82
CA PRO A 7 -4.14 5.45 56.34
C PRO A 7 -5.58 4.92 56.11
N HIS A 8 -6.53 5.78 56.47
CA HIS A 8 -7.97 5.63 56.33
C HIS A 8 -8.43 5.71 54.88
N PRO A 9 -9.59 5.11 54.50
CA PRO A 9 -10.16 5.15 53.19
C PRO A 9 -10.92 6.48 52.93
N ALA A 10 -10.67 7.08 51.75
CA ALA A 10 -11.42 8.23 51.25
C ALA A 10 -12.67 7.75 50.52
N SER A 11 -13.79 8.38 50.87
CA SER A 11 -15.12 8.12 50.34
C SER A 11 -15.28 8.55 48.91
N LEU A 12 -15.83 7.67 48.08
CA LEU A 12 -16.21 7.89 46.69
C LEU A 12 -17.57 8.57 46.60
N PHE A 13 -17.65 9.81 46.15
CA PHE A 13 -18.92 10.45 45.80
C PHE A 13 -19.25 10.14 44.33
N LEU A 14 -20.34 9.40 44.13
CA LEU A 14 -20.90 9.06 42.81
C LEU A 14 -21.89 10.19 42.43
N ALA A 15 -21.57 10.97 41.43
CA ALA A 15 -22.46 11.95 40.82
C ALA A 15 -23.17 11.31 39.61
N PHE A 16 -24.47 11.06 39.74
CA PHE A 16 -25.32 10.68 38.62
C PHE A 16 -25.71 11.92 37.82
N ALA A 17 -25.30 11.97 36.55
CA ALA A 17 -25.79 12.93 35.56
C ALA A 17 -26.93 12.25 34.77
N THR A 18 -28.16 12.70 34.96
CA THR A 18 -29.34 12.34 34.17
C THR A 18 -29.31 13.08 32.84
N PHE A 19 -29.14 12.39 31.74
CA PHE A 19 -29.35 12.93 30.40
C PHE A 19 -30.81 12.75 30.00
N ALA A 20 -31.50 13.86 29.76
CA ALA A 20 -32.85 13.91 29.20
C ALA A 20 -32.79 13.69 27.68
N ILE A 21 -33.50 12.67 27.21
CA ILE A 21 -33.70 12.37 25.78
C ILE A 21 -34.81 13.31 25.28
N ILE A 22 -34.45 14.20 24.36
CA ILE A 22 -35.41 15.03 23.61
C ILE A 22 -35.63 14.34 22.26
N THR A 23 -36.83 13.80 22.06
CA THR A 23 -37.34 13.34 20.76
C THR A 23 -37.93 14.51 20.00
N PRO A 24 -37.62 14.72 18.72
CA PRO A 24 -38.35 15.69 17.91
C PRO A 24 -39.65 15.08 17.37
N ALA A 25 -40.75 15.82 17.54
CA ALA A 25 -42.08 15.51 17.04
C ALA A 25 -42.11 15.64 15.50
N ALA A 26 -42.73 14.67 14.86
CA ALA A 26 -43.07 14.70 13.44
C ALA A 26 -44.22 15.71 13.21
N ALA A 27 -44.00 16.67 12.31
CA ALA A 27 -45.00 17.55 11.79
C ALA A 27 -45.50 16.98 10.45
N GLU A 28 -46.72 16.44 10.45
CA GLU A 28 -47.50 16.16 9.26
C GLU A 28 -48.04 17.49 8.68
N GLY A 29 -47.64 17.85 7.49
CA GLY A 29 -48.17 18.96 6.71
C GLY A 29 -48.51 18.51 5.30
N GLY A 30 -49.75 18.02 5.10
CA GLY A 30 -50.30 17.70 3.81
C GLY A 30 -50.57 18.96 2.97
N LEU A 31 -50.12 18.99 1.74
CA LEU A 31 -50.48 19.96 0.72
C LEU A 31 -51.62 19.41 -0.12
N PRO A 32 -52.61 20.23 -0.50
CA PRO A 32 -53.77 19.77 -1.28
C PRO A 32 -53.44 19.63 -2.79
N SER A 33 -53.86 18.50 -3.31
CA SER A 33 -53.90 18.21 -4.76
C SER A 33 -54.93 19.11 -5.44
N ARG A 34 -54.50 19.98 -6.35
CA ARG A 34 -55.41 20.65 -7.31
C ARG A 34 -55.34 19.87 -8.63
N LEU A 35 -56.49 19.27 -8.94
CA LEU A 35 -56.83 18.80 -10.27
C LEU A 35 -56.87 19.98 -11.26
N PHE A 36 -56.13 19.91 -12.34
CA PHE A 36 -56.35 20.73 -13.52
C PHE A 36 -57.02 19.87 -14.60
N ASP A 37 -58.28 20.18 -14.92
CA ASP A 37 -58.99 19.70 -16.07
C ASP A 37 -58.50 20.45 -17.32
N PRO A 38 -58.18 19.79 -18.45
CA PRO A 38 -57.89 20.49 -19.71
C PRO A 38 -59.19 20.69 -20.53
N ALA A 39 -59.53 21.94 -20.74
CA ALA A 39 -60.55 22.32 -21.69
C ALA A 39 -60.09 22.11 -23.15
N PRO A 40 -61.01 21.76 -24.12
CA PRO A 40 -60.64 21.48 -25.50
C PRO A 40 -60.42 22.76 -26.30
N MET A 41 -59.24 22.89 -26.90
CA MET A 41 -58.98 23.95 -27.88
C MET A 41 -59.30 23.49 -29.30
N LYS A 42 -60.25 24.17 -29.89
CA LYS A 42 -60.60 24.11 -31.31
C LYS A 42 -59.61 24.94 -32.16
N ASP A 43 -59.27 24.35 -33.30
CA ASP A 43 -58.86 24.92 -34.58
C ASP A 43 -58.05 26.24 -34.60
N ARG A 44 -56.78 26.13 -34.94
CA ARG A 44 -56.02 27.18 -35.66
C ARG A 44 -55.22 26.55 -36.79
N PRO A 45 -55.19 27.25 -37.99
CA PRO A 45 -54.50 26.71 -39.16
C PRO A 45 -52.95 26.78 -38.99
N ASP A 46 -52.32 25.78 -39.58
CA ASP A 46 -50.86 25.59 -39.66
C ASP A 46 -50.13 26.75 -40.36
N PRO A 47 -49.10 27.34 -39.81
CA PRO A 47 -48.10 28.03 -40.59
C PRO A 47 -47.01 27.02 -40.99
N ALA A 48 -46.89 26.83 -42.33
CA ALA A 48 -45.76 26.09 -42.89
C ALA A 48 -44.43 26.63 -42.47
N PHE A 49 -43.80 25.98 -41.49
CA PHE A 49 -42.37 26.19 -41.19
C PHE A 49 -41.53 25.21 -41.99
N SER A 50 -40.76 25.78 -42.89
CA SER A 50 -39.72 25.13 -43.64
C SER A 50 -38.74 24.46 -42.66
N LEU A 51 -38.68 23.11 -42.63
CA LEU A 51 -37.67 22.33 -41.93
C LEU A 51 -36.32 22.53 -42.64
N ILE A 52 -35.53 23.48 -42.13
CA ILE A 52 -34.09 23.42 -42.32
C ILE A 52 -33.62 22.36 -41.32
N ALA A 53 -33.26 21.19 -41.84
CA ALA A 53 -32.62 20.14 -41.06
C ALA A 53 -31.31 20.70 -40.49
N ALA A 54 -31.30 21.08 -39.21
CA ALA A 54 -30.10 21.23 -38.45
C ALA A 54 -29.51 19.83 -38.34
N ALA A 55 -28.43 19.59 -39.09
CA ALA A 55 -27.61 18.40 -38.87
C ALA A 55 -27.09 18.47 -37.42
N GLU A 56 -27.63 17.62 -36.58
CA GLU A 56 -27.15 17.35 -35.25
C GLU A 56 -25.72 16.80 -35.40
N ILE A 57 -24.72 17.68 -35.21
CA ILE A 57 -23.33 17.25 -35.12
C ILE A 57 -23.25 16.53 -33.78
N ALA A 58 -23.38 15.20 -33.83
CA ALA A 58 -23.03 14.35 -32.72
C ALA A 58 -21.60 14.74 -32.25
N PRO A 59 -21.35 14.92 -30.94
CA PRO A 59 -20.01 15.11 -30.46
C PRO A 59 -19.18 13.93 -30.97
N GLN A 60 -18.21 14.18 -31.82
CA GLN A 60 -17.18 13.21 -32.08
C GLN A 60 -16.42 13.05 -30.77
N GLU A 61 -16.69 11.97 -30.04
CA GLU A 61 -15.78 11.44 -29.03
C GLU A 61 -14.46 11.20 -29.78
N THR A 62 -13.52 12.11 -29.61
CA THR A 62 -12.13 11.85 -29.93
C THR A 62 -11.78 10.62 -29.08
N PRO A 63 -11.38 9.50 -29.69
CA PRO A 63 -10.89 8.39 -28.90
C PRO A 63 -9.76 8.95 -28.05
N SER A 64 -9.90 8.90 -26.73
CA SER A 64 -8.78 9.10 -25.83
C SER A 64 -7.74 8.09 -26.29
N ALA A 65 -6.62 8.55 -26.85
CA ALA A 65 -5.54 7.66 -27.21
C ALA A 65 -5.20 6.89 -25.93
N GLU A 66 -5.41 5.59 -25.94
CA GLU A 66 -4.96 4.71 -24.86
C GLU A 66 -3.46 5.00 -24.70
N ILE A 67 -3.06 5.53 -23.56
CA ILE A 67 -1.66 5.86 -23.32
C ILE A 67 -0.94 4.52 -23.20
N GLU A 68 -0.16 4.18 -24.24
CA GLU A 68 0.57 2.92 -24.27
C GLU A 68 1.70 2.94 -23.23
N ILE A 69 1.69 1.98 -22.32
CA ILE A 69 2.71 1.80 -21.29
C ILE A 69 3.88 1.03 -21.90
N THR A 70 4.93 1.75 -22.25
CA THR A 70 6.18 1.19 -22.79
C THR A 70 7.38 1.73 -22.04
N ALA A 71 8.50 1.02 -22.07
CA ALA A 71 9.76 1.49 -21.49
C ALA A 71 10.19 2.85 -22.06
N GLY A 72 10.00 3.06 -23.37
CA GLY A 72 10.27 4.33 -24.02
C GLY A 72 9.40 5.46 -23.49
N ALA A 73 8.09 5.22 -23.33
CA ALA A 73 7.14 6.20 -22.79
C ALA A 73 7.46 6.53 -21.31
N ILE A 74 7.77 5.52 -20.49
CA ILE A 74 8.13 5.71 -19.09
C ILE A 74 9.44 6.51 -18.96
N ASN A 75 10.47 6.12 -19.70
CA ASN A 75 11.79 6.79 -19.64
C ASN A 75 11.75 8.22 -20.18
N ALA A 76 10.85 8.53 -21.11
CA ALA A 76 10.68 9.86 -21.68
C ALA A 76 9.61 10.70 -21.00
N ALA A 77 8.86 10.14 -20.03
CA ALA A 77 7.77 10.86 -19.35
C ALA A 77 8.33 12.04 -18.55
N GLU A 78 7.72 13.21 -18.71
CA GLU A 78 8.04 14.43 -17.98
C GLU A 78 6.80 14.94 -17.25
N PHE A 79 6.99 15.51 -16.06
CA PHE A 79 5.88 16.11 -15.32
C PHE A 79 5.47 17.43 -15.96
N SER A 80 4.18 17.54 -16.32
CA SER A 80 3.63 18.68 -17.05
C SER A 80 3.27 19.88 -16.17
N GLY A 81 3.31 19.73 -14.83
CA GLY A 81 2.81 20.74 -13.88
C GLY A 81 1.33 20.58 -13.56
N GLU A 82 0.65 19.59 -14.11
CA GLU A 82 -0.75 19.29 -13.82
C GLU A 82 -0.86 18.14 -12.80
N ALA A 83 -2.02 18.03 -12.14
CA ALA A 83 -2.28 16.92 -11.23
C ALA A 83 -2.13 15.56 -11.93
N LEU A 84 -1.59 14.58 -11.21
CA LEU A 84 -1.50 13.22 -11.72
C LEU A 84 -2.91 12.69 -11.99
N LEU A 85 -3.12 12.16 -13.19
CA LEU A 85 -4.43 11.64 -13.60
C LEU A 85 -4.71 10.30 -12.93
N GLU A 86 -6.00 10.04 -12.71
CA GLU A 86 -6.45 8.69 -12.37
C GLU A 86 -6.13 7.72 -13.52
N GLY A 87 -5.85 6.46 -13.17
CA GLY A 87 -5.48 5.44 -14.13
C GLY A 87 -3.98 5.23 -14.25
N GLN A 88 -3.63 4.21 -15.03
CA GLN A 88 -2.23 3.83 -15.26
C GLN A 88 -1.58 4.79 -16.27
N SER A 89 -0.39 5.29 -15.93
CA SER A 89 0.31 6.22 -16.82
C SER A 89 1.83 6.10 -16.73
N PRO A 90 2.56 6.39 -17.85
CA PRO A 90 4.02 6.36 -17.87
C PRO A 90 4.67 7.30 -16.86
N ILE A 91 4.09 8.49 -16.63
CA ILE A 91 4.65 9.45 -15.67
C ILE A 91 4.54 8.96 -14.24
N VAL A 92 3.41 8.32 -13.86
CA VAL A 92 3.25 7.77 -12.52
C VAL A 92 4.20 6.60 -12.31
N ALA A 93 4.34 5.69 -13.28
CA ALA A 93 5.32 4.61 -13.21
C ALA A 93 6.75 5.16 -13.02
N ARG A 94 7.11 6.20 -13.75
CA ARG A 94 8.41 6.86 -13.58
C ARG A 94 8.58 7.46 -12.19
N ILE A 95 7.58 8.17 -11.67
CA ILE A 95 7.58 8.74 -10.33
C ILE A 95 7.76 7.64 -9.27
N GLN A 96 7.00 6.54 -9.36
CA GLN A 96 7.10 5.41 -8.44
C GLN A 96 8.53 4.84 -8.43
N ILE A 97 9.12 4.57 -9.59
CA ILE A 97 10.48 4.04 -9.72
C ILE A 97 11.51 5.01 -9.14
N LEU A 98 11.37 6.30 -9.38
CA LEU A 98 12.30 7.30 -8.87
C LEU A 98 12.19 7.49 -7.36
N LEU A 99 10.96 7.46 -6.78
CA LEU A 99 10.75 7.50 -5.34
C LEU A 99 11.36 6.29 -4.65
N ASP A 100 11.14 5.09 -5.20
CA ASP A 100 11.69 3.84 -4.69
C ASP A 100 13.22 3.88 -4.66
N ARG A 101 13.84 4.31 -5.77
CA ARG A 101 15.30 4.50 -5.90
C ARG A 101 15.89 5.50 -4.88
N ARG A 102 15.08 6.36 -4.30
CA ARG A 102 15.46 7.35 -3.28
C ARG A 102 15.18 6.89 -1.85
N GLY A 103 14.85 5.61 -1.64
CA GLY A 103 14.55 5.05 -0.33
C GLY A 103 13.18 5.49 0.21
N VAL A 104 12.30 5.95 -0.67
CA VAL A 104 10.92 6.32 -0.35
C VAL A 104 9.98 5.42 -1.11
N SER A 105 9.80 4.20 -0.59
CA SER A 105 9.00 3.19 -1.28
C SER A 105 7.55 3.64 -1.52
N PRO A 106 7.04 3.56 -2.75
CA PRO A 106 5.63 3.72 -3.07
C PRO A 106 4.82 2.43 -2.84
N GLY A 107 5.48 1.35 -2.38
CA GLY A 107 4.97 -0.01 -2.43
C GLY A 107 5.14 -0.62 -3.82
N VAL A 108 4.09 -1.22 -4.35
CA VAL A 108 4.14 -1.83 -5.68
C VAL A 108 4.22 -0.77 -6.77
N ILE A 109 5.16 -0.95 -7.70
CA ILE A 109 5.28 -0.14 -8.93
C ILE A 109 4.28 -0.71 -9.95
N ASP A 110 3.17 0.01 -10.16
CA ASP A 110 2.04 -0.40 -11.00
C ASP A 110 1.59 0.68 -12.01
N GLY A 111 2.19 1.87 -11.94
CA GLY A 111 1.87 3.01 -12.80
C GLY A 111 0.58 3.74 -12.43
N TYR A 112 -0.12 3.38 -11.33
CA TYR A 112 -1.33 4.05 -10.86
C TYR A 112 -1.01 5.10 -9.79
N ALA A 113 -1.58 6.28 -9.95
CA ALA A 113 -1.61 7.28 -8.88
C ALA A 113 -2.54 6.81 -7.76
N GLY A 114 -2.16 7.02 -6.50
CA GLY A 114 -2.95 6.62 -5.36
C GLY A 114 -2.31 7.04 -4.04
N GLU A 115 -3.00 6.77 -2.93
CA GLU A 115 -2.58 7.22 -1.60
C GLU A 115 -1.14 6.85 -1.22
N ASN A 116 -0.64 5.70 -1.65
CA ASN A 116 0.74 5.30 -1.36
C ASN A 116 1.75 6.19 -2.08
N VAL A 117 1.43 6.64 -3.31
CA VAL A 117 2.26 7.61 -4.06
C VAL A 117 2.25 8.96 -3.35
N ASP A 118 1.06 9.47 -2.95
CA ASP A 118 0.94 10.75 -2.23
C ASP A 118 1.70 10.72 -0.90
N LYS A 119 1.58 9.62 -0.15
CA LYS A 119 2.31 9.41 1.10
C LYS A 119 3.83 9.31 0.89
N ALA A 120 4.26 8.69 -0.21
CA ALA A 120 5.67 8.62 -0.59
C ALA A 120 6.20 10.01 -0.98
N ILE A 121 5.44 10.80 -1.76
CA ILE A 121 5.81 12.18 -2.08
C ILE A 121 5.98 13.00 -0.81
N ARG A 122 5.07 12.90 0.18
CA ARG A 122 5.21 13.59 1.48
C ARG A 122 6.51 13.25 2.21
N ALA A 123 6.88 11.98 2.23
CA ALA A 123 8.14 11.56 2.85
C ALA A 123 9.35 12.06 2.06
N PHE A 124 9.28 12.07 0.72
CA PHE A 124 10.31 12.64 -0.13
C PHE A 124 10.50 14.15 0.10
N GLU A 125 9.40 14.89 0.20
CA GLU A 125 9.38 16.31 0.54
C GLU A 125 10.05 16.57 1.90
N GLU A 126 9.71 15.75 2.93
CA GLU A 126 10.29 15.85 4.27
C GLU A 126 11.81 15.57 4.25
N ILE A 127 12.27 14.55 3.53
CA ILE A 127 13.70 14.22 3.40
C ILE A 127 14.49 15.32 2.71
N HIS A 128 13.87 16.05 1.79
CA HIS A 128 14.54 17.07 0.98
C HIS A 128 14.23 18.52 1.40
N ASP A 129 13.65 18.73 2.59
CA ASP A 129 13.29 20.06 3.11
C ASP A 129 12.38 20.88 2.16
N LEU A 130 11.51 20.18 1.40
CA LEU A 130 10.50 20.78 0.54
C LEU A 130 9.19 21.06 1.30
N PRO A 131 8.29 21.91 0.79
CA PRO A 131 6.97 22.09 1.38
C PRO A 131 6.18 20.77 1.41
N VAL A 132 5.84 20.24 2.60
CA VAL A 132 5.24 18.91 2.77
C VAL A 132 3.73 18.97 2.54
N ASP A 133 3.27 18.74 1.31
CA ASP A 133 1.84 18.68 0.97
C ASP A 133 1.41 17.39 0.26
N GLY A 134 2.37 16.55 -0.16
CA GLY A 134 2.18 15.25 -0.80
C GLY A 134 1.69 15.36 -2.23
N LYS A 135 1.98 16.46 -2.92
CA LYS A 135 1.62 16.66 -4.31
C LYS A 135 2.86 16.70 -5.19
N MET A 136 2.76 16.04 -6.31
CA MET A 136 3.76 16.22 -7.35
C MET A 136 3.65 17.63 -7.91
N ASP A 137 4.73 18.40 -7.79
CA ASP A 137 4.89 19.72 -8.38
C ASP A 137 6.25 19.88 -9.09
N GLY A 138 6.52 21.07 -9.60
CA GLY A 138 7.76 21.33 -10.35
C GLY A 138 9.02 21.27 -9.49
N GLU A 139 8.96 21.58 -8.19
CA GLU A 139 10.08 21.56 -7.27
C GLU A 139 10.39 20.13 -6.83
N VAL A 140 9.35 19.36 -6.48
CA VAL A 140 9.43 17.92 -6.21
C VAL A 140 9.99 17.18 -7.42
N TRP A 141 9.44 17.47 -8.61
CA TRP A 141 9.91 16.83 -9.85
C TRP A 141 11.37 17.13 -10.15
N ALA A 142 11.78 18.39 -10.08
CA ALA A 142 13.17 18.81 -10.33
C ALA A 142 14.16 18.10 -9.39
N THR A 143 13.77 17.87 -8.13
CA THR A 143 14.60 17.19 -7.14
C THR A 143 14.60 15.67 -7.37
N LEU A 144 13.44 15.09 -7.70
CA LEU A 144 13.23 13.65 -7.85
C LEU A 144 13.93 13.07 -9.08
N GLN A 145 13.87 13.75 -10.25
CA GLN A 145 14.44 13.26 -11.50
C GLN A 145 15.97 13.10 -11.47
N GLY A 146 16.67 13.83 -10.58
CA GLY A 146 18.09 13.64 -10.31
C GLY A 146 18.99 13.77 -11.55
N ASP A 147 19.79 12.73 -11.82
CA ASP A 147 20.75 12.67 -12.92
C ASP A 147 20.15 12.28 -14.28
N GLY A 148 18.84 12.08 -14.35
CA GLY A 148 18.14 11.69 -15.56
C GLY A 148 18.36 10.23 -15.98
N ALA A 149 18.82 9.36 -15.09
CA ALA A 149 18.98 7.94 -15.37
C ALA A 149 17.63 7.30 -15.77
N ALA A 150 17.68 6.30 -16.66
CA ALA A 150 16.52 5.58 -17.11
C ALA A 150 15.77 4.95 -15.92
N ALA A 151 14.44 5.04 -15.94
CA ALA A 151 13.59 4.42 -14.92
C ALA A 151 13.30 2.94 -15.23
N VAL A 152 13.27 2.57 -16.50
CA VAL A 152 13.11 1.19 -16.97
C VAL A 152 14.35 0.75 -17.69
N ARG A 153 14.84 -0.46 -17.40
CA ARG A 153 16.02 -1.08 -18.01
C ARG A 153 15.75 -2.50 -18.50
N SER A 154 16.64 -3.00 -19.31
CA SER A 154 16.65 -4.43 -19.70
C SER A 154 17.32 -5.28 -18.62
N TYR A 155 16.77 -6.49 -18.42
CA TYR A 155 17.32 -7.54 -17.58
C TYR A 155 17.29 -8.87 -18.32
N GLU A 156 18.37 -9.64 -18.30
CA GLU A 156 18.45 -10.98 -18.91
C GLU A 156 18.17 -12.01 -17.82
N LEU A 157 17.12 -12.83 -18.01
CA LEU A 157 16.76 -13.89 -17.07
C LEU A 157 17.87 -14.92 -16.95
N THR A 158 18.33 -15.16 -15.74
CA THR A 158 19.34 -16.16 -15.44
C THR A 158 18.71 -17.56 -15.26
N PRO A 159 19.51 -18.66 -15.34
CA PRO A 159 19.02 -19.99 -14.99
C PRO A 159 18.48 -20.10 -13.55
N GLU A 160 18.96 -19.26 -12.62
CA GLU A 160 18.49 -19.21 -11.24
C GLU A 160 17.11 -18.54 -11.15
N ASP A 161 16.87 -17.49 -11.95
CA ASP A 161 15.58 -16.81 -11.98
C ASP A 161 14.45 -17.73 -12.44
N VAL A 162 14.70 -18.55 -13.47
CA VAL A 162 13.70 -19.45 -14.05
C VAL A 162 13.53 -20.76 -13.28
N SER A 163 14.24 -20.92 -12.16
CA SER A 163 14.18 -22.11 -11.31
C SER A 163 13.50 -21.84 -9.98
N GLY A 164 13.06 -22.92 -9.32
CA GLY A 164 12.59 -22.87 -7.92
C GLY A 164 11.16 -22.35 -7.74
N THR A 165 10.37 -22.24 -8.81
CA THR A 165 8.93 -21.98 -8.70
C THR A 165 8.19 -23.20 -8.18
N VAL A 166 7.05 -22.97 -7.53
CA VAL A 166 6.17 -24.00 -6.99
C VAL A 166 4.84 -24.05 -7.76
N PRO A 167 4.09 -25.16 -7.72
CA PRO A 167 2.72 -25.20 -8.21
C PRO A 167 1.84 -24.20 -7.44
N PRO A 168 0.68 -23.79 -7.99
CA PRO A 168 -0.25 -22.91 -7.29
C PRO A 168 -0.53 -23.38 -5.86
N LEU A 169 -0.34 -22.46 -4.91
CA LEU A 169 -0.45 -22.73 -3.49
C LEU A 169 -1.92 -22.78 -3.06
N PRO A 170 -2.30 -23.71 -2.17
CA PRO A 170 -3.64 -23.74 -1.62
C PRO A 170 -3.86 -22.57 -0.66
N GLU A 171 -5.10 -22.07 -0.57
CA GLU A 171 -5.46 -21.03 0.40
C GLU A 171 -5.57 -21.57 1.84
N ASP A 172 -5.83 -22.87 1.99
CA ASP A 172 -6.05 -23.54 3.26
C ASP A 172 -4.75 -23.78 4.02
N TYR A 173 -4.64 -23.28 5.26
CA TYR A 173 -3.42 -23.37 6.06
C TYR A 173 -3.04 -24.81 6.41
N ALA A 174 -3.99 -25.72 6.60
CA ALA A 174 -3.66 -27.13 6.86
C ALA A 174 -2.96 -27.76 5.64
N LYS A 175 -3.36 -27.36 4.43
CA LYS A 175 -2.69 -27.83 3.20
C LYS A 175 -1.35 -27.15 2.97
N LEU A 176 -1.21 -25.86 3.31
CA LEU A 176 0.08 -25.17 3.28
C LEU A 176 1.08 -25.83 4.24
N ALA A 177 0.64 -26.25 5.42
CA ALA A 177 1.47 -26.91 6.42
C ALA A 177 2.04 -28.28 5.95
N GLU A 178 1.47 -28.89 4.91
CA GLU A 178 1.96 -30.14 4.31
C GLU A 178 3.09 -29.93 3.29
N LEU A 179 3.35 -28.67 2.90
CA LEU A 179 4.39 -28.33 1.93
C LEU A 179 5.75 -28.12 2.63
N ASP A 180 6.82 -28.15 1.85
CA ASP A 180 8.18 -27.88 2.35
C ASP A 180 8.57 -26.40 2.22
N TRP A 181 7.98 -25.69 1.23
CA TRP A 181 8.34 -24.33 0.86
C TRP A 181 7.16 -23.58 0.22
N LEU A 182 6.92 -22.34 0.61
CA LEU A 182 5.90 -21.44 0.05
C LEU A 182 6.56 -20.45 -0.93
N GLY A 183 7.06 -20.99 -2.04
CA GLY A 183 7.81 -20.24 -3.06
C GLY A 183 6.91 -19.45 -4.00
N TYR A 184 7.55 -18.76 -4.95
CA TYR A 184 6.84 -18.09 -6.05
C TYR A 184 6.15 -19.10 -6.96
N GLU A 185 4.91 -18.81 -7.36
CA GLU A 185 4.13 -19.68 -8.24
C GLU A 185 4.52 -19.53 -9.73
N SER A 186 5.19 -18.43 -10.07
CA SER A 186 5.68 -18.17 -11.42
C SER A 186 6.98 -17.38 -11.44
N VAL A 187 7.73 -17.49 -12.55
CA VAL A 187 8.92 -16.68 -12.77
C VAL A 187 8.56 -15.19 -12.89
N ALA A 188 7.42 -14.88 -13.52
CA ALA A 188 6.96 -13.49 -13.62
C ALA A 188 6.70 -12.86 -12.24
N GLU A 189 6.14 -13.60 -11.29
CA GLU A 189 5.97 -13.17 -9.90
C GLU A 189 7.31 -12.93 -9.22
N LYS A 190 8.25 -13.89 -9.33
CA LYS A 190 9.60 -13.77 -8.78
C LYS A 190 10.33 -12.53 -9.31
N ILE A 191 10.25 -12.28 -10.62
CA ILE A 191 10.86 -11.10 -11.24
C ILE A 191 10.15 -9.82 -10.86
N ALA A 192 8.82 -9.83 -10.75
CA ALA A 192 8.06 -8.68 -10.31
C ALA A 192 8.46 -8.26 -8.89
N GLU A 193 8.54 -9.20 -7.94
CA GLU A 193 9.03 -8.89 -6.60
C GLU A 193 10.49 -8.43 -6.58
N MET A 194 11.36 -9.06 -7.36
CA MET A 194 12.78 -8.66 -7.45
C MET A 194 12.97 -7.20 -7.90
N PHE A 195 12.04 -6.68 -8.69
CA PHE A 195 12.07 -5.31 -9.22
C PHE A 195 10.91 -4.45 -8.71
N HIS A 196 10.30 -4.81 -7.59
CA HIS A 196 9.26 -4.07 -6.86
C HIS A 196 8.01 -3.75 -7.68
N MET A 197 7.74 -4.55 -8.72
CA MET A 197 6.68 -4.32 -9.70
C MET A 197 5.41 -5.13 -9.39
N ASP A 198 4.28 -4.63 -9.84
CA ASP A 198 3.09 -5.45 -10.01
C ASP A 198 3.31 -6.47 -11.13
N VAL A 199 2.81 -7.71 -10.93
CA VAL A 199 3.02 -8.81 -11.89
C VAL A 199 2.36 -8.52 -13.24
N GLU A 200 1.14 -7.96 -13.22
CA GLU A 200 0.43 -7.63 -14.46
C GLU A 200 1.05 -6.43 -15.16
N PHE A 201 1.59 -5.47 -14.39
CA PHE A 201 2.35 -4.34 -14.94
C PHE A 201 3.65 -4.82 -15.60
N LEU A 202 4.39 -5.73 -14.96
CA LEU A 202 5.57 -6.37 -15.56
C LEU A 202 5.22 -7.07 -16.88
N LYS A 203 4.13 -7.85 -16.91
CA LYS A 203 3.67 -8.54 -18.13
C LYS A 203 3.21 -7.55 -19.21
N ALA A 204 2.51 -6.48 -18.84
CA ALA A 204 2.09 -5.44 -19.77
C ALA A 204 3.30 -4.71 -20.41
N LEU A 205 4.36 -4.51 -19.63
CA LEU A 205 5.61 -3.93 -20.13
C LEU A 205 6.38 -4.89 -21.06
N ASN A 206 6.10 -6.20 -21.00
CA ASN A 206 6.78 -7.26 -21.73
C ASN A 206 5.78 -8.16 -22.50
N PRO A 207 4.98 -7.61 -23.43
CA PRO A 207 3.94 -8.36 -24.09
C PRO A 207 4.50 -9.53 -24.92
N GLY A 208 3.91 -10.73 -24.73
CA GLY A 208 4.30 -11.92 -25.48
C GLY A 208 5.63 -12.55 -25.06
N THR A 209 6.25 -12.09 -23.98
CA THR A 209 7.50 -12.63 -23.46
C THR A 209 7.28 -13.92 -22.70
N ASP A 210 8.12 -14.94 -22.97
CA ASP A 210 8.19 -16.14 -22.16
C ASP A 210 9.17 -15.95 -21.00
N PHE A 211 8.62 -15.80 -19.80
CA PHE A 211 9.42 -15.67 -18.59
C PHE A 211 10.07 -16.97 -18.11
N ALA A 212 9.68 -18.13 -18.67
CA ALA A 212 10.21 -19.43 -18.23
C ALA A 212 11.53 -19.81 -18.90
N GLU A 213 12.02 -19.02 -19.87
CA GLU A 213 13.24 -19.32 -20.64
C GLU A 213 14.42 -18.45 -20.19
N ALA A 214 15.48 -19.09 -19.67
CA ALA A 214 16.73 -18.39 -19.33
C ALA A 214 17.38 -17.80 -20.57
N GLY A 215 17.96 -16.59 -20.42
CA GLY A 215 18.49 -15.81 -21.54
C GLY A 215 17.48 -14.90 -22.20
N THR A 216 16.19 -15.00 -21.82
CA THR A 216 15.15 -14.04 -22.24
C THR A 216 15.45 -12.66 -21.66
N THR A 217 15.42 -11.64 -22.51
CA THR A 217 15.55 -10.23 -22.06
C THR A 217 14.18 -9.68 -21.74
N VAL A 218 14.00 -9.16 -20.51
CA VAL A 218 12.79 -8.51 -20.03
C VAL A 218 13.06 -7.05 -19.65
N LEU A 219 12.02 -6.23 -19.71
CA LEU A 219 12.04 -4.83 -19.27
C LEU A 219 11.55 -4.77 -17.84
N VAL A 220 12.29 -4.15 -16.96
CA VAL A 220 12.02 -4.06 -15.52
C VAL A 220 12.23 -2.64 -15.00
N ALA A 221 11.63 -2.32 -13.87
CA ALA A 221 11.93 -1.10 -13.16
C ALA A 221 13.41 -1.09 -12.71
N ASP A 222 14.07 0.05 -12.80
CA ASP A 222 15.39 0.24 -12.23
C ASP A 222 15.28 0.91 -10.86
N THR A 223 15.01 0.10 -9.85
CA THR A 223 14.84 0.52 -8.45
C THR A 223 16.16 0.92 -7.77
N GLY A 224 17.29 0.72 -8.47
CA GLY A 224 18.61 1.02 -7.94
C GLY A 224 19.17 -0.13 -7.09
N ILE A 225 19.86 0.22 -6.03
CA ILE A 225 20.39 -0.69 -5.01
C ILE A 225 19.71 -0.37 -3.69
N ASP A 226 19.64 -1.36 -2.79
CA ASP A 226 19.15 -1.16 -1.43
C ASP A 226 19.83 0.02 -0.75
N ALA A 227 19.09 0.77 0.04
CA ALA A 227 19.62 1.93 0.73
C ALA A 227 20.70 1.53 1.73
N GLU A 228 21.76 2.32 1.77
CA GLU A 228 22.77 2.26 2.81
C GLU A 228 22.53 3.43 3.78
N ALA A 229 21.75 3.18 4.84
CA ALA A 229 21.42 4.18 5.84
C ALA A 229 21.82 3.73 7.25
N GLU A 230 22.28 4.67 8.06
CA GLU A 230 22.46 4.43 9.51
C GLU A 230 21.10 4.61 10.20
N VAL A 231 20.56 3.53 10.77
CA VAL A 231 19.26 3.54 11.45
C VAL A 231 19.44 3.75 12.94
N ALA A 232 18.95 4.89 13.44
CA ALA A 232 18.92 5.18 14.87
C ALA A 232 17.56 4.85 15.51
N SER A 233 16.46 5.05 14.78
CA SER A 233 15.12 4.71 15.28
C SER A 233 14.12 4.53 14.12
N ILE A 234 13.02 3.86 14.45
CA ILE A 234 11.90 3.60 13.55
C ILE A 234 10.62 4.14 14.18
N VAL A 235 9.76 4.76 13.37
CA VAL A 235 8.41 5.16 13.77
C VAL A 235 7.40 4.46 12.86
N ALA A 236 6.57 3.58 13.44
CA ALA A 236 5.37 3.06 12.78
C ALA A 236 4.24 4.08 12.98
N ASP A 237 4.06 4.97 12.01
CA ASP A 237 3.04 6.03 12.00
C ASP A 237 1.71 5.43 11.53
N LYS A 238 0.76 5.26 12.47
CA LYS A 238 -0.54 4.64 12.21
C LYS A 238 -1.45 5.53 11.38
N GLN A 239 -1.38 6.84 11.54
CA GLN A 239 -2.21 7.78 10.77
C GLN A 239 -1.80 7.84 9.31
N ARG A 240 -0.50 7.84 9.05
CA ARG A 240 0.05 7.88 7.70
C ARG A 240 0.10 6.49 7.04
N SER A 241 -0.05 5.39 7.82
CA SER A 241 0.22 4.02 7.38
C SER A 241 1.62 3.92 6.74
N ARG A 242 2.61 4.48 7.41
CA ARG A 242 4.01 4.51 6.99
C ARG A 242 4.93 4.04 8.11
N LEU A 243 6.00 3.37 7.73
CA LEU A 243 7.15 3.13 8.59
C LEU A 243 8.22 4.13 8.19
N LEU A 244 8.61 4.98 9.12
CA LEU A 244 9.56 6.07 8.96
C LEU A 244 10.85 5.72 9.67
N VAL A 245 11.98 5.85 8.99
CA VAL A 245 13.30 5.49 9.52
C VAL A 245 14.13 6.75 9.69
N TYR A 246 14.65 6.94 10.89
CA TYR A 246 15.42 8.13 11.27
C TYR A 246 16.87 7.77 11.59
N ASP A 247 17.78 8.68 11.21
CA ASP A 247 19.19 8.60 11.56
C ASP A 247 19.48 9.15 12.97
N SER A 248 20.76 9.16 13.36
CA SER A 248 21.22 9.66 14.67
C SER A 248 21.08 11.18 14.84
N SER A 249 20.78 11.92 13.77
CA SER A 249 20.50 13.35 13.77
C SER A 249 18.99 13.66 13.85
N ASP A 250 18.15 12.63 14.02
CA ASP A 250 16.69 12.72 14.00
C ASP A 250 16.14 13.17 12.62
N SER A 251 16.90 12.91 11.55
CA SER A 251 16.51 13.18 10.16
C SER A 251 15.84 11.93 9.57
N LEU A 252 14.72 12.13 8.88
CA LEU A 252 14.07 11.06 8.10
C LEU A 252 14.98 10.67 6.94
N VAL A 253 15.28 9.38 6.83
CA VAL A 253 16.19 8.85 5.78
C VAL A 253 15.52 7.83 4.87
N LEU A 254 14.54 7.06 5.36
CA LEU A 254 13.79 6.08 4.57
C LEU A 254 12.33 6.09 4.98
N SER A 255 11.45 5.70 4.05
CA SER A 255 10.02 5.61 4.31
C SER A 255 9.36 4.50 3.49
N TYR A 256 8.59 3.64 4.16
CA TYR A 256 7.93 2.48 3.55
C TYR A 256 6.42 2.51 3.80
N PRO A 257 5.58 2.15 2.83
CA PRO A 257 4.16 1.94 3.07
C PRO A 257 3.97 0.69 3.93
N VAL A 258 3.01 0.74 4.84
CA VAL A 258 2.70 -0.40 5.71
C VAL A 258 1.20 -0.62 5.84
N THR A 259 0.84 -1.86 6.09
CA THR A 259 -0.49 -2.22 6.58
C THR A 259 -0.40 -2.45 8.08
N ILE A 260 -1.15 -1.68 8.84
CA ILE A 260 -1.16 -1.66 10.30
C ILE A 260 -2.49 -2.22 10.81
N GLY A 261 -2.57 -2.55 12.10
CA GLY A 261 -3.78 -3.11 12.71
C GLY A 261 -5.04 -2.26 12.51
N SER A 262 -6.18 -2.93 12.47
CA SER A 262 -7.51 -2.30 12.39
C SER A 262 -7.99 -1.78 13.75
N ASP A 263 -9.17 -1.15 13.77
CA ASP A 263 -9.86 -0.78 15.03
C ASP A 263 -10.21 -2.01 15.87
N ASP A 264 -10.53 -3.15 15.23
CA ASP A 264 -10.86 -4.40 15.90
C ASP A 264 -9.63 -5.16 16.43
N THR A 265 -8.51 -5.05 15.72
CA THR A 265 -7.21 -5.67 16.07
C THR A 265 -6.09 -4.64 15.96
N PRO A 266 -6.03 -3.67 16.89
CA PRO A 266 -5.12 -2.54 16.77
C PRO A 266 -3.67 -2.95 16.96
N SER A 267 -2.79 -2.30 16.20
CA SER A 267 -1.36 -2.31 16.49
C SER A 267 -1.11 -1.67 17.86
N PRO A 268 -0.05 -2.05 18.56
CA PRO A 268 0.28 -1.46 19.86
C PRO A 268 0.54 0.05 19.73
N SER A 269 0.56 0.75 20.85
CA SER A 269 1.06 2.13 20.97
C SER A 269 2.25 2.15 21.93
N GLY A 270 3.16 3.09 21.75
CA GLY A 270 4.32 3.27 22.63
C GLY A 270 5.63 2.77 22.03
N ASP A 271 6.61 2.60 22.90
CA ASP A 271 8.00 2.36 22.52
C ASP A 271 8.38 0.88 22.74
N TYR A 272 9.02 0.31 21.75
CA TYR A 272 9.54 -1.06 21.70
C TYR A 272 10.96 -1.03 21.11
N GLU A 273 11.55 -2.20 20.96
CA GLU A 273 12.84 -2.38 20.29
C GLU A 273 12.85 -3.67 19.46
N VAL A 274 13.68 -3.72 18.46
CA VAL A 274 13.98 -4.94 17.71
C VAL A 274 14.74 -5.90 18.64
N VAL A 275 14.30 -7.15 18.72
CA VAL A 275 14.94 -8.19 19.53
C VAL A 275 15.51 -9.35 18.70
N GLY A 276 15.20 -9.38 17.42
CA GLY A 276 15.71 -10.37 16.47
C GLY A 276 15.27 -10.11 15.05
N VAL A 277 16.02 -10.65 14.09
CA VAL A 277 15.67 -10.66 12.66
C VAL A 277 15.82 -12.10 12.18
N ALA A 278 14.78 -12.62 11.53
CA ALA A 278 14.79 -13.93 10.90
C ALA A 278 14.49 -13.80 9.41
N THR A 279 15.32 -14.43 8.59
CA THR A 279 15.08 -14.64 7.17
C THR A 279 14.41 -16.00 6.96
N ASP A 280 13.50 -16.08 6.00
CA ASP A 280 12.71 -17.27 5.70
C ASP A 280 12.10 -17.92 6.97
N PRO A 281 11.31 -17.13 7.75
CA PRO A 281 10.73 -17.65 8.99
C PRO A 281 9.61 -18.65 8.71
N THR A 282 9.51 -19.68 9.54
CA THR A 282 8.27 -20.47 9.61
C THR A 282 7.18 -19.66 10.30
N TYR A 283 5.92 -19.85 9.93
CA TYR A 283 4.79 -19.20 10.59
C TYR A 283 4.10 -20.14 11.57
N SER A 284 4.10 -19.78 12.85
CA SER A 284 3.38 -20.52 13.90
C SER A 284 1.93 -20.03 13.99
N TYR A 285 1.02 -20.70 13.28
CA TYR A 285 -0.40 -20.43 13.34
C TYR A 285 -1.01 -21.01 14.61
N LYS A 286 -1.79 -20.18 15.32
CA LYS A 286 -2.56 -20.55 16.51
C LYS A 286 -3.90 -19.80 16.43
N PRO A 287 -5.03 -20.47 16.14
CA PRO A 287 -6.32 -19.81 15.92
C PRO A 287 -6.75 -18.93 17.09
N ASP A 288 -6.49 -19.36 18.33
CA ASP A 288 -6.84 -18.61 19.56
C ASP A 288 -5.99 -17.33 19.75
N VAL A 289 -4.85 -17.19 19.07
CA VAL A 289 -3.90 -16.08 19.23
C VAL A 289 -3.84 -15.18 18.00
N ASN A 290 -3.84 -15.78 16.81
CA ASN A 290 -3.71 -15.04 15.56
C ASN A 290 -5.09 -14.60 15.03
N PHE A 291 -5.79 -15.50 14.39
CA PHE A 291 -7.14 -15.34 13.82
C PHE A 291 -7.62 -16.70 13.34
N GLN A 292 -8.93 -16.84 13.13
CA GLN A 292 -9.51 -18.06 12.58
C GLN A 292 -9.35 -18.06 11.05
N GLN A 293 -8.57 -19.01 10.51
CA GLN A 293 -8.39 -19.21 9.07
C GLN A 293 -9.28 -20.37 8.60
N GLY A 294 -10.35 -20.04 7.88
CA GLY A 294 -11.31 -21.05 7.44
C GLY A 294 -11.86 -21.88 8.61
N GLU A 295 -11.79 -23.20 8.48
CA GLU A 295 -12.21 -24.17 9.53
C GLU A 295 -11.01 -24.72 10.34
N ASN A 296 -9.81 -24.12 10.21
CA ASN A 296 -8.61 -24.56 10.90
C ASN A 296 -8.63 -24.14 12.38
N ASP A 297 -8.97 -25.06 13.26
CA ASP A 297 -9.11 -24.89 14.72
C ASP A 297 -7.90 -25.42 15.52
N GLU A 298 -6.93 -26.04 14.86
CA GLU A 298 -5.71 -26.56 15.48
C GLU A 298 -4.50 -25.67 15.19
N ALA A 299 -3.56 -25.63 16.15
CA ALA A 299 -2.28 -24.97 15.95
C ALA A 299 -1.40 -25.76 14.97
N MET A 300 -0.75 -25.06 14.05
CA MET A 300 0.13 -25.65 13.06
C MET A 300 1.31 -24.72 12.74
N THR A 301 2.33 -25.29 12.12
CA THR A 301 3.48 -24.52 11.63
C THR A 301 3.48 -24.58 10.10
N LEU A 302 3.42 -23.41 9.47
CA LEU A 302 3.53 -23.28 8.03
C LEU A 302 5.02 -23.14 7.64
N PRO A 303 5.43 -23.73 6.51
CA PRO A 303 6.80 -23.63 6.04
C PRO A 303 7.16 -22.19 5.62
N PRO A 304 8.46 -21.88 5.49
CA PRO A 304 8.93 -20.57 5.04
C PRO A 304 8.69 -20.35 3.55
N GLY A 305 8.87 -19.09 3.12
CA GLY A 305 8.87 -18.69 1.73
C GLY A 305 8.21 -17.35 1.50
N PRO A 306 8.46 -16.70 0.34
CA PRO A 306 7.93 -15.38 0.01
C PRO A 306 6.39 -15.35 0.01
N ASN A 307 5.75 -16.46 -0.33
CA ASN A 307 4.29 -16.61 -0.31
C ASN A 307 3.75 -17.19 1.01
N GLY A 308 4.59 -17.19 2.07
CA GLY A 308 4.15 -17.46 3.43
C GLY A 308 3.38 -16.30 4.05
N PRO A 309 2.57 -16.54 5.09
CA PRO A 309 1.75 -15.49 5.72
C PRO A 309 2.52 -14.27 6.25
N VAL A 310 3.80 -14.43 6.51
CA VAL A 310 4.71 -13.38 7.00
C VAL A 310 5.83 -13.05 6.00
N GLY A 311 5.69 -13.52 4.76
CA GLY A 311 6.72 -13.35 3.73
C GLY A 311 8.04 -14.01 4.11
N ASN A 312 9.14 -13.47 3.60
CA ASN A 312 10.48 -14.02 3.76
C ASN A 312 11.33 -13.31 4.83
N VAL A 313 10.73 -12.38 5.60
CA VAL A 313 11.39 -11.68 6.72
C VAL A 313 10.44 -11.50 7.89
N TRP A 314 10.97 -11.72 9.09
CA TRP A 314 10.34 -11.35 10.36
C TRP A 314 11.34 -10.56 11.22
N ILE A 315 11.00 -9.32 11.54
CA ILE A 315 11.71 -8.46 12.49
C ILE A 315 10.93 -8.51 13.80
N ASP A 316 11.46 -9.21 14.77
CA ASP A 316 10.80 -9.45 16.06
C ASP A 316 10.92 -8.23 16.98
N LEU A 317 9.83 -7.89 17.65
CA LEU A 317 9.77 -6.75 18.57
C LEU A 317 9.75 -7.21 20.03
N SER A 318 10.22 -6.37 20.95
CA SER A 318 10.19 -6.62 22.39
C SER A 318 8.80 -6.80 22.96
N LYS A 319 7.73 -6.45 22.20
CA LYS A 319 6.36 -6.81 22.51
C LYS A 319 6.09 -8.23 22.02
N PRO A 320 5.77 -9.19 22.91
CA PRO A 320 5.48 -10.55 22.52
C PRO A 320 4.38 -10.66 21.45
N THR A 321 4.60 -11.50 20.45
CA THR A 321 3.69 -11.79 19.34
C THR A 321 3.54 -10.68 18.29
N PHE A 322 4.29 -9.59 18.40
CA PHE A 322 4.29 -8.50 17.43
C PHE A 322 5.61 -8.40 16.69
N GLY A 323 5.52 -8.13 15.40
CA GLY A 323 6.68 -7.96 14.52
C GLY A 323 6.37 -7.09 13.32
N ILE A 324 7.44 -6.80 12.56
CA ILE A 324 7.40 -6.18 11.24
C ILE A 324 7.79 -7.28 10.25
N HIS A 325 7.01 -7.48 9.18
CA HIS A 325 7.21 -8.63 8.31
C HIS A 325 6.72 -8.39 6.87
N GLY A 326 7.16 -9.23 5.94
CA GLY A 326 6.72 -9.26 4.56
C GLY A 326 5.30 -9.80 4.36
N THR A 327 4.89 -9.95 3.12
CA THR A 327 3.55 -10.43 2.75
C THR A 327 3.56 -11.12 1.38
N PRO A 328 2.73 -12.17 1.17
CA PRO A 328 2.47 -12.72 -0.16
C PRO A 328 1.61 -11.80 -1.05
N ASP A 329 1.01 -10.76 -0.48
CA ASP A 329 0.08 -9.85 -1.15
C ASP A 329 0.60 -8.40 -1.18
N PRO A 330 1.70 -8.08 -1.90
CA PRO A 330 2.31 -6.75 -1.87
C PRO A 330 1.36 -5.65 -2.36
N ALA A 331 0.47 -5.95 -3.30
CA ALA A 331 -0.52 -5.00 -3.81
C ALA A 331 -1.54 -4.51 -2.77
N LYS A 332 -1.68 -5.22 -1.63
CA LYS A 332 -2.59 -4.86 -0.54
C LYS A 332 -1.96 -3.94 0.52
N ILE A 333 -0.64 -3.71 0.46
CA ILE A 333 0.06 -2.86 1.44
C ILE A 333 -0.44 -1.42 1.39
N GLY A 334 -0.76 -0.87 2.56
CA GLY A 334 -1.33 0.47 2.71
C GLY A 334 -2.81 0.61 2.32
N LYS A 335 -3.45 -0.46 1.83
CA LYS A 335 -4.84 -0.48 1.33
C LYS A 335 -5.80 -1.33 2.18
N THR A 336 -5.26 -2.11 3.12
CA THR A 336 -6.04 -3.01 4.01
C THR A 336 -5.59 -2.84 5.46
N ALA A 337 -6.21 -3.58 6.37
CA ALA A 337 -5.79 -3.65 7.77
C ALA A 337 -5.13 -4.99 8.10
N SER A 338 -4.27 -5.02 9.13
CA SER A 338 -3.66 -6.24 9.66
C SER A 338 -4.32 -6.69 10.97
N HIS A 339 -3.88 -7.82 11.51
CA HIS A 339 -4.28 -8.30 12.84
C HIS A 339 -3.35 -7.79 13.95
N GLY A 340 -2.71 -6.61 13.73
CA GLY A 340 -1.90 -5.93 14.74
C GLY A 340 -0.41 -5.81 14.39
N CYS A 341 0.17 -6.77 13.67
CA CYS A 341 1.55 -6.66 13.17
C CYS A 341 1.68 -5.60 12.06
N VAL A 342 2.90 -5.16 11.80
CA VAL A 342 3.22 -4.25 10.70
C VAL A 342 3.60 -5.09 9.47
N ARG A 343 2.75 -5.06 8.43
CA ARG A 343 3.03 -5.71 7.15
C ARG A 343 3.69 -4.74 6.19
N MET A 344 4.70 -5.22 5.50
CA MET A 344 5.41 -4.54 4.42
C MET A 344 5.39 -5.41 3.16
N THR A 345 5.80 -4.86 2.03
CA THR A 345 6.19 -5.71 0.90
C THR A 345 7.40 -6.56 1.30
N ASN A 346 7.63 -7.68 0.61
CA ASN A 346 8.78 -8.53 0.90
C ASN A 346 10.11 -7.78 0.67
N TRP A 347 10.21 -6.98 -0.39
CA TRP A 347 11.43 -6.21 -0.70
C TRP A 347 11.70 -5.12 0.32
N ASP A 348 10.69 -4.33 0.74
CA ASP A 348 10.84 -3.31 1.79
C ASP A 348 11.25 -3.94 3.13
N ALA A 349 10.66 -5.10 3.49
CA ALA A 349 11.00 -5.82 4.70
C ALA A 349 12.44 -6.38 4.65
N ASN A 350 12.88 -6.87 3.48
CA ASN A 350 14.25 -7.33 3.26
C ASN A 350 15.27 -6.19 3.36
N GLU A 351 14.96 -5.01 2.79
CA GLU A 351 15.84 -3.85 2.90
C GLU A 351 15.95 -3.40 4.35
N LEU A 352 14.82 -3.22 5.04
CA LEU A 352 14.80 -2.82 6.45
C LEU A 352 15.55 -3.81 7.33
N ALA A 353 15.38 -5.13 7.11
CA ALA A 353 16.04 -6.18 7.89
C ALA A 353 17.57 -6.12 7.83
N LYS A 354 18.15 -5.62 6.72
CA LYS A 354 19.61 -5.43 6.58
C LYS A 354 20.14 -4.23 7.37
N LEU A 355 19.25 -3.28 7.67
CA LEU A 355 19.59 -2.00 8.30
C LEU A 355 19.40 -2.00 9.83
N VAL A 356 18.59 -2.92 10.36
CA VAL A 356 18.24 -2.95 11.79
C VAL A 356 18.92 -4.10 12.54
N GLY A 357 19.05 -3.96 13.84
CA GLY A 357 19.59 -4.98 14.73
C GLY A 357 18.97 -4.93 16.12
N ASN A 358 19.34 -5.87 16.98
CA ASN A 358 18.87 -5.91 18.36
C ASN A 358 19.12 -4.57 19.06
N GLY A 359 18.08 -4.05 19.71
CA GLY A 359 18.10 -2.76 20.41
C GLY A 359 17.73 -1.56 19.53
N THR A 360 17.48 -1.73 18.22
CA THR A 360 16.95 -0.63 17.38
C THR A 360 15.57 -0.20 17.91
N PRO A 361 15.40 1.08 18.34
CA PRO A 361 14.15 1.58 18.87
C PRO A 361 13.04 1.60 17.81
N VAL A 362 11.82 1.17 18.19
CA VAL A 362 10.62 1.18 17.36
C VAL A 362 9.49 1.82 18.14
N ARG A 363 9.00 2.97 17.67
CA ARG A 363 7.85 3.68 18.24
C ARG A 363 6.62 3.46 17.38
N PHE A 364 5.50 3.09 17.99
CA PHE A 364 4.17 3.11 17.36
C PHE A 364 3.49 4.43 17.74
N ALA A 365 3.38 5.33 16.77
CA ALA A 365 2.72 6.63 16.90
C ALA A 365 1.27 6.57 16.42
N ASP A 366 0.39 7.28 17.15
CA ASP A 366 -1.05 7.44 16.85
C ASP A 366 -1.28 8.64 15.94
#